data_e5356700eb672b758b2f3f12f3f1f4bb
#
_entry.id   e5356700eb672b758b2f3f12f3f1f4bb
#
_cell.length_a   1.000
_cell.length_b   1.000
_cell.length_c   1.000
_cell.angle_alpha   90.00
_cell.angle_beta   90.00
_cell.angle_gamma   90.00
#
_symmetry.space_group_name_H-M   'P 1'
#
loop_
_entity.id
_entity.type
_entity.pdbx_description
1 polymer ?
#
loop_
_entity_poly.entity_id
_entity_poly.type
_entity_poly.pdbx_seq_one_letter_code
_entity_poly.pdbx_strand_id
1 'polypeptide(L)'
;MHQVPGAFLPAAAKGRRVVIVGAGVAGLTCAYRLRQAGIASRVFEASNRVGGRTWTLRNYFAEGQIAEHGGEFISLGQLEVQLLARELGLRLINVNRHEPGHDTYFFDGVRYTVDEGRVDYFEHVRKPLRAAARAAGYPTKYDRSTPAGRALDRTSVADWIESNVPGGQSSKIGALLANACVGEYGADPSQQSALNLIFLLGFEGPNEFNVDGTDEALHIEGGNDQLATRMAAALPSGAVETDTALVALRERSDGSLICTFAAEKHVFDIAADFVCLAIPFTTLRKVDLRRVRFSPLKRVAIENLELGSNAKLHMQFRRRIWNAEGYDGSSYVQFPYEESWDVSAAQPGNYGILVGFPGGRRGVLPAGPHGPAPKAIAEKYVGELDKVYPGIAKLYTGVAYLDVWAHDPWHHGAYSYYGVGQYTKFAGIEPLPERNVFFAGEQTSYNDMGYINGAVISGERAAREIARVGS
;
A
#
# COMPACT_ATOMS: atom_id res chain seq x y z
N MET A 1 12.52 -8.04 -19.03
CA MET A 1 13.91 -7.57 -19.01
C MET A 1 14.09 -6.75 -17.76
N HIS A 2 14.67 -7.34 -16.71
CA HIS A 2 15.05 -6.60 -15.51
C HIS A 2 16.18 -5.63 -15.89
N GLN A 3 15.89 -4.34 -15.85
CA GLN A 3 16.91 -3.33 -16.05
C GLN A 3 17.73 -3.22 -14.77
N VAL A 4 19.05 -3.32 -14.90
CA VAL A 4 20.03 -3.16 -13.82
C VAL A 4 19.80 -1.80 -13.13
N PRO A 5 19.60 -1.75 -11.79
CA PRO A 5 19.56 -0.49 -11.05
C PRO A 5 20.91 0.21 -11.17
N GLY A 6 20.90 1.50 -11.51
CA GLY A 6 22.11 2.32 -11.60
C GLY A 6 22.55 2.72 -13.00
N ALA A 7 21.78 2.43 -14.06
CA ALA A 7 22.07 2.97 -15.38
C ALA A 7 22.01 4.51 -15.34
N PHE A 8 23.12 5.15 -15.69
CA PHE A 8 23.27 6.62 -15.75
C PHE A 8 22.11 7.25 -16.54
N LEU A 9 21.35 8.14 -15.87
CA LEU A 9 20.34 8.93 -16.52
C LEU A 9 20.98 9.97 -17.45
N PRO A 10 20.46 10.20 -18.67
CA PRO A 10 20.96 11.25 -19.53
C PRO A 10 20.78 12.63 -18.90
N ALA A 11 21.77 13.50 -19.07
CA ALA A 11 21.87 14.78 -18.37
C ALA A 11 21.04 15.93 -18.97
N ALA A 12 20.06 15.62 -19.79
CA ALA A 12 19.31 16.60 -20.60
C ALA A 12 18.47 17.60 -19.78
N ALA A 13 18.02 17.21 -18.57
CA ALA A 13 17.29 18.10 -17.67
C ALA A 13 18.18 18.99 -16.79
N LYS A 14 19.50 18.99 -16.97
CA LYS A 14 20.40 19.87 -16.23
C LYS A 14 20.05 21.35 -16.48
N GLY A 15 19.97 22.12 -15.39
CA GLY A 15 19.60 23.54 -15.44
C GLY A 15 18.08 23.81 -15.50
N ARG A 16 17.24 22.77 -15.57
CA ARG A 16 15.79 22.90 -15.49
C ARG A 16 15.31 22.93 -14.04
N ARG A 17 14.22 23.64 -13.81
CA ARG A 17 13.57 23.74 -12.50
C ARG A 17 12.61 22.55 -12.33
N VAL A 18 12.98 21.58 -11.51
CA VAL A 18 12.17 20.41 -11.21
C VAL A 18 11.53 20.57 -9.85
N VAL A 19 10.21 20.47 -9.80
CA VAL A 19 9.40 20.45 -8.57
C VAL A 19 8.80 19.06 -8.40
N ILE A 20 8.91 18.51 -7.20
CA ILE A 20 8.31 17.24 -6.80
C ILE A 20 7.32 17.54 -5.69
N VAL A 21 6.09 17.06 -5.83
CA VAL A 21 5.00 17.24 -4.88
C VAL A 21 4.74 15.91 -4.15
N GLY A 22 4.98 15.90 -2.84
CA GLY A 22 4.92 14.74 -1.97
C GLY A 22 6.30 14.18 -1.65
N ALA A 23 6.65 14.12 -0.36
CA ALA A 23 7.88 13.51 0.17
C ALA A 23 7.64 12.09 0.71
N GLY A 24 6.70 11.35 0.14
CA GLY A 24 6.57 9.92 0.31
C GLY A 24 7.74 9.17 -0.36
N VAL A 25 7.80 7.85 -0.18
CA VAL A 25 8.87 7.01 -0.77
C VAL A 25 9.00 7.26 -2.28
N ALA A 26 7.90 7.40 -3.02
CA ALA A 26 7.94 7.62 -4.48
C ALA A 26 8.58 8.95 -4.87
N GLY A 27 8.16 10.06 -4.24
CA GLY A 27 8.69 11.39 -4.54
C GLY A 27 10.16 11.53 -4.13
N LEU A 28 10.52 10.97 -2.98
CA LEU A 28 11.92 10.96 -2.52
C LEU A 28 12.82 10.05 -3.38
N THR A 29 12.32 8.91 -3.85
CA THR A 29 13.05 8.08 -4.83
C THR A 29 13.30 8.87 -6.12
N CYS A 30 12.28 9.58 -6.63
CA CYS A 30 12.43 10.44 -7.79
C CYS A 30 13.52 11.50 -7.57
N ALA A 31 13.44 12.25 -6.47
CA ALA A 31 14.43 13.29 -6.11
C ALA A 31 15.85 12.72 -5.96
N TYR A 32 15.98 11.58 -5.27
CA TYR A 32 17.25 10.90 -5.03
C TYR A 32 17.91 10.45 -6.34
N ARG A 33 17.15 9.84 -7.26
CA ARG A 33 17.66 9.42 -8.58
C ARG A 33 18.02 10.61 -9.47
N LEU A 34 17.22 11.68 -9.45
CA LEU A 34 17.55 12.92 -10.17
C LEU A 34 18.86 13.54 -9.65
N ARG A 35 19.04 13.59 -8.32
CA ARG A 35 20.32 14.05 -7.73
C ARG A 35 21.51 13.22 -8.20
N GLN A 36 21.39 11.89 -8.22
CA GLN A 36 22.45 11.02 -8.73
C GLN A 36 22.80 11.31 -10.20
N ALA A 37 21.80 11.75 -10.98
CA ALA A 37 22.01 12.20 -12.36
C ALA A 37 22.54 13.65 -12.48
N GLY A 38 22.78 14.34 -11.37
CA GLY A 38 23.21 15.74 -11.35
C GLY A 38 22.10 16.73 -11.70
N ILE A 39 20.83 16.35 -11.52
CA ILE A 39 19.64 17.19 -11.75
C ILE A 39 19.11 17.64 -10.39
N ALA A 40 19.06 18.96 -10.17
CA ALA A 40 18.51 19.53 -8.95
C ALA A 40 16.97 19.49 -8.96
N SER A 41 16.38 19.18 -7.81
CA SER A 41 14.92 19.25 -7.61
C SER A 41 14.59 19.82 -6.24
N ARG A 42 13.39 20.40 -6.12
CA ARG A 42 12.78 20.78 -4.83
C ARG A 42 11.58 19.87 -4.56
N VAL A 43 11.50 19.37 -3.34
CA VAL A 43 10.41 18.50 -2.87
C VAL A 43 9.55 19.26 -1.89
N PHE A 44 8.23 19.27 -2.07
CA PHE A 44 7.27 19.89 -1.18
C PHE A 44 6.33 18.86 -0.61
N GLU A 45 6.19 18.85 0.72
CA GLU A 45 5.38 17.90 1.48
C GLU A 45 4.34 18.66 2.32
N ALA A 46 3.10 18.21 2.23
CA ALA A 46 1.99 18.82 2.94
C ALA A 46 2.02 18.59 4.45
N SER A 47 2.47 17.42 4.87
CA SER A 47 2.61 17.09 6.29
C SER A 47 3.93 17.61 6.88
N ASN A 48 4.06 17.50 8.20
CA ASN A 48 5.27 17.89 8.93
C ASN A 48 6.38 16.84 8.93
N ARG A 49 6.25 15.77 8.12
CA ARG A 49 7.20 14.65 8.05
C ARG A 49 7.34 14.09 6.64
N VAL A 50 8.44 13.44 6.38
CA VAL A 50 8.64 12.63 5.17
C VAL A 50 8.12 11.20 5.35
N GLY A 51 8.02 10.44 4.27
CA GLY A 51 7.68 9.00 4.27
C GLY A 51 6.25 8.70 3.81
N GLY A 52 5.32 9.63 3.97
CA GLY A 52 3.93 9.42 3.59
C GLY A 52 3.31 8.24 4.36
N ARG A 53 2.85 7.21 3.66
CA ARG A 53 2.28 5.98 4.25
C ARG A 53 3.31 4.96 4.75
N THR A 54 4.59 5.24 4.61
CA THR A 54 5.70 4.48 5.22
C THR A 54 6.19 5.29 6.42
N TRP A 55 5.74 4.89 7.61
CA TRP A 55 5.94 5.62 8.86
C TRP A 55 5.96 4.67 10.04
N THR A 56 6.98 4.76 10.90
CA THR A 56 7.25 3.83 12.00
C THR A 56 6.91 4.46 13.35
N LEU A 57 6.10 3.77 14.15
CA LEU A 57 5.76 4.11 15.52
C LEU A 57 6.88 3.65 16.46
N ARG A 58 7.53 4.60 17.12
CA ARG A 58 8.61 4.35 18.09
C ARG A 58 8.28 4.95 19.45
N ASN A 59 8.91 4.43 20.49
CA ASN A 59 8.81 4.94 21.87
C ASN A 59 7.38 4.92 22.44
N TYR A 60 6.52 4.05 21.93
CA TYR A 60 5.14 3.91 22.40
C TYR A 60 4.92 2.60 23.15
N PHE A 61 5.42 1.50 22.63
CA PHE A 61 5.30 0.19 23.22
C PHE A 61 6.45 -0.12 24.18
N ALA A 62 6.17 -0.99 25.17
CA ALA A 62 7.19 -1.45 26.12
C ALA A 62 8.33 -2.21 25.42
N GLU A 63 9.46 -2.37 26.10
CA GLU A 63 10.67 -3.07 25.63
C GLU A 63 11.29 -2.45 24.36
N GLY A 64 10.95 -1.20 24.04
CA GLY A 64 11.46 -0.53 22.85
C GLY A 64 10.93 -1.09 21.53
N GLN A 65 9.86 -1.90 21.60
CA GLN A 65 9.23 -2.45 20.41
C GLN A 65 8.62 -1.35 19.52
N ILE A 66 8.64 -1.59 18.22
CA ILE A 66 8.12 -0.67 17.20
C ILE A 66 6.94 -1.31 16.46
N ALA A 67 6.16 -0.47 15.78
CA ALA A 67 5.12 -0.90 14.85
C ALA A 67 5.12 0.01 13.62
N GLU A 68 4.57 -0.45 12.52
CA GLU A 68 4.41 0.38 11.33
C GLU A 68 3.00 0.95 11.27
N HIS A 69 2.88 2.28 11.23
CA HIS A 69 1.59 2.95 11.01
C HIS A 69 0.95 2.54 9.69
N GLY A 70 1.75 2.26 8.66
CA GLY A 70 1.31 1.94 7.30
C GLY A 70 2.05 0.73 6.73
N GLY A 71 2.76 0.91 5.61
CA GLY A 71 3.45 -0.16 4.89
C GLY A 71 4.49 -0.86 5.74
N GLU A 72 4.30 -2.16 5.95
CA GLU A 72 5.05 -2.96 6.91
C GLU A 72 5.96 -3.98 6.25
N PHE A 73 5.42 -4.82 5.37
CA PHE A 73 6.15 -5.92 4.80
C PHE A 73 6.72 -5.62 3.40
N ILE A 74 7.79 -6.34 3.08
CA ILE A 74 8.43 -6.35 1.76
C ILE A 74 8.58 -7.80 1.35
N SER A 75 8.04 -8.18 0.20
CA SER A 75 8.14 -9.54 -0.31
C SER A 75 9.51 -9.82 -0.93
N LEU A 76 9.93 -11.10 -0.92
CA LEU A 76 11.21 -11.53 -1.50
C LEU A 76 11.30 -11.21 -3.01
N GLY A 77 10.17 -11.18 -3.70
CA GLY A 77 10.09 -10.80 -5.12
C GLY A 77 10.21 -9.30 -5.40
N GLN A 78 10.06 -8.44 -4.38
CA GLN A 78 10.10 -6.98 -4.51
C GLN A 78 11.55 -6.45 -4.49
N LEU A 79 12.26 -6.64 -5.59
CA LEU A 79 13.71 -6.43 -5.65
C LEU A 79 14.11 -4.95 -5.61
N GLU A 80 13.33 -4.04 -6.17
CA GLU A 80 13.68 -2.63 -6.27
C GLU A 80 13.80 -1.96 -4.90
N VAL A 81 12.83 -2.21 -4.01
CA VAL A 81 12.89 -1.69 -2.63
C VAL A 81 14.03 -2.32 -1.83
N GLN A 82 14.30 -3.62 -2.03
CA GLN A 82 15.42 -4.30 -1.38
C GLN A 82 16.77 -3.74 -1.82
N LEU A 83 16.93 -3.47 -3.11
CA LEU A 83 18.15 -2.87 -3.67
C LEU A 83 18.33 -1.44 -3.16
N LEU A 84 17.26 -0.64 -3.14
CA LEU A 84 17.30 0.71 -2.58
C LEU A 84 17.65 0.70 -1.09
N ALA A 85 17.05 -0.21 -0.31
CA ALA A 85 17.37 -0.36 1.11
C ALA A 85 18.88 -0.65 1.32
N ARG A 86 19.43 -1.59 0.57
CA ARG A 86 20.89 -1.91 0.61
C ARG A 86 21.75 -0.72 0.18
N GLU A 87 21.36 0.01 -0.87
CA GLU A 87 22.06 1.22 -1.33
C GLU A 87 22.11 2.30 -0.25
N LEU A 88 21.02 2.42 0.53
CA LEU A 88 20.93 3.34 1.66
C LEU A 88 21.59 2.83 2.95
N GLY A 89 22.23 1.66 2.92
CA GLY A 89 22.87 1.03 4.09
C GLY A 89 21.89 0.50 5.13
N LEU A 90 20.67 0.13 4.72
CA LEU A 90 19.64 -0.42 5.59
C LEU A 90 19.69 -1.95 5.58
N ARG A 91 19.48 -2.55 6.75
CA ARG A 91 19.44 -4.00 6.92
C ARG A 91 18.01 -4.50 6.83
N LEU A 92 17.78 -5.49 5.95
CA LEU A 92 16.53 -6.23 5.88
C LEU A 92 16.62 -7.48 6.78
N ILE A 93 15.58 -7.72 7.55
CA ILE A 93 15.39 -8.93 8.34
C ILE A 93 14.23 -9.74 7.75
N ASN A 94 14.36 -11.07 7.76
CA ASN A 94 13.28 -11.95 7.36
C ASN A 94 12.47 -12.31 8.61
N VAL A 95 11.27 -11.74 8.72
CA VAL A 95 10.40 -11.90 9.89
C VAL A 95 9.87 -13.33 10.01
N ASN A 96 9.56 -13.99 8.88
CA ASN A 96 9.02 -15.35 8.85
C ASN A 96 9.99 -16.41 9.42
N ARG A 97 11.29 -16.08 9.54
CA ARG A 97 12.28 -16.94 10.19
C ARG A 97 12.25 -16.87 11.72
N HIS A 98 11.57 -15.87 12.24
CA HIS A 98 11.47 -15.60 13.67
C HIS A 98 10.10 -15.93 14.25
N GLU A 99 9.17 -16.34 13.42
CA GLU A 99 7.82 -16.76 13.79
C GLU A 99 7.66 -18.26 13.54
N PRO A 100 7.90 -19.08 14.56
CA PRO A 100 7.60 -20.49 14.46
C PRO A 100 6.09 -20.70 14.60
N GLY A 101 5.45 -21.17 13.56
CA GLY A 101 4.02 -21.41 13.61
C GLY A 101 3.36 -21.34 12.25
N HIS A 102 2.08 -21.28 12.26
CA HIS A 102 1.24 -21.16 11.06
C HIS A 102 0.02 -20.28 11.37
N ASP A 103 -0.59 -19.79 10.31
CA ASP A 103 -1.82 -19.03 10.36
C ASP A 103 -2.94 -19.79 11.05
N THR A 104 -3.93 -19.06 11.53
CA THR A 104 -5.17 -19.66 12.00
C THR A 104 -6.36 -18.97 11.35
N TYR A 105 -7.31 -19.74 10.86
CA TYR A 105 -8.56 -19.23 10.35
C TYR A 105 -9.69 -19.54 11.34
N PHE A 106 -10.64 -18.59 11.48
CA PHE A 106 -11.74 -18.75 12.43
C PHE A 106 -13.05 -18.21 11.83
N PHE A 107 -13.86 -19.14 11.33
CA PHE A 107 -15.12 -18.85 10.67
C PHE A 107 -16.25 -19.67 11.29
N ASP A 108 -17.48 -19.13 11.33
CA ASP A 108 -18.64 -19.77 11.91
C ASP A 108 -18.49 -20.23 13.37
N GLY A 109 -17.67 -19.50 14.14
CA GLY A 109 -17.39 -19.80 15.54
C GLY A 109 -16.48 -20.99 15.80
N VAL A 110 -15.85 -21.54 14.75
CA VAL A 110 -14.93 -22.69 14.82
C VAL A 110 -13.63 -22.40 14.09
N ARG A 111 -12.56 -23.11 14.50
CA ARG A 111 -11.30 -23.10 13.76
C ARG A 111 -11.51 -23.75 12.39
N TYR A 112 -10.86 -23.17 11.42
CA TYR A 112 -10.70 -23.69 10.08
C TYR A 112 -9.20 -23.78 9.85
N THR A 113 -8.66 -24.96 9.74
CA THR A 113 -7.21 -25.16 9.68
C THR A 113 -6.66 -24.79 8.30
N VAL A 114 -5.36 -24.45 8.25
CA VAL A 114 -4.67 -24.17 6.99
C VAL A 114 -4.76 -25.38 6.06
N ASP A 115 -4.68 -26.60 6.60
CA ASP A 115 -4.81 -27.82 5.79
C ASP A 115 -6.21 -28.00 5.21
N GLU A 116 -7.27 -27.72 5.98
CA GLU A 116 -8.66 -27.71 5.47
C GLU A 116 -8.81 -26.64 4.38
N GLY A 117 -8.30 -25.41 4.62
CA GLY A 117 -8.31 -24.34 3.64
C GLY A 117 -7.57 -24.68 2.35
N ARG A 118 -6.44 -25.34 2.48
CA ARG A 118 -5.67 -25.87 1.35
C ARG A 118 -6.45 -26.89 0.54
N VAL A 119 -7.09 -27.86 1.20
CA VAL A 119 -7.92 -28.86 0.52
C VAL A 119 -9.05 -28.19 -0.24
N ASP A 120 -9.84 -27.34 0.43
CA ASP A 120 -10.96 -26.62 -0.18
C ASP A 120 -10.53 -25.75 -1.36
N TYR A 121 -9.36 -25.06 -1.22
CA TYR A 121 -8.80 -24.24 -2.30
C TYR A 121 -8.47 -25.08 -3.54
N PHE A 122 -7.77 -26.20 -3.36
CA PHE A 122 -7.37 -27.06 -4.48
C PHE A 122 -8.55 -27.76 -5.14
N GLU A 123 -9.55 -28.17 -4.36
CA GLU A 123 -10.72 -28.86 -4.88
C GLU A 123 -11.72 -27.92 -5.56
N HIS A 124 -11.93 -26.72 -5.02
CA HIS A 124 -13.06 -25.86 -5.39
C HIS A 124 -12.67 -24.53 -6.03
N VAL A 125 -11.53 -23.91 -5.67
CA VAL A 125 -11.18 -22.53 -6.05
C VAL A 125 -10.15 -22.47 -7.17
N ARG A 126 -9.08 -23.22 -7.04
CA ARG A 126 -7.89 -23.09 -7.91
C ARG A 126 -8.18 -23.27 -9.40
N LYS A 127 -9.00 -24.24 -9.74
CA LYS A 127 -9.31 -24.54 -11.15
C LYS A 127 -10.09 -23.41 -11.83
N PRO A 128 -11.24 -22.96 -11.32
CA PRO A 128 -11.98 -21.82 -11.91
C PRO A 128 -11.15 -20.53 -11.87
N LEU A 129 -10.39 -20.26 -10.82
CA LEU A 129 -9.56 -19.06 -10.69
C LEU A 129 -8.49 -19.00 -11.79
N ARG A 130 -7.73 -20.07 -11.99
CA ARG A 130 -6.71 -20.15 -13.05
C ARG A 130 -7.30 -20.12 -14.46
N ALA A 131 -8.49 -20.67 -14.64
CA ALA A 131 -9.19 -20.56 -15.92
C ALA A 131 -9.59 -19.12 -16.21
N ALA A 132 -10.10 -18.40 -15.21
CA ALA A 132 -10.42 -16.99 -15.30
C ALA A 132 -9.17 -16.13 -15.59
N ALA A 133 -8.06 -16.35 -14.88
CA ALA A 133 -6.80 -15.65 -15.10
C ALA A 133 -6.27 -15.81 -16.54
N ARG A 134 -6.28 -17.05 -17.06
CA ARG A 134 -5.89 -17.33 -18.45
C ARG A 134 -6.82 -16.67 -19.47
N ALA A 135 -8.13 -16.69 -19.22
CA ALA A 135 -9.11 -16.11 -20.13
C ALA A 135 -9.06 -14.58 -20.13
N ALA A 136 -8.86 -13.95 -18.96
CA ALA A 136 -8.68 -12.52 -18.84
C ALA A 136 -7.44 -12.04 -19.59
N GLY A 137 -6.35 -12.78 -19.50
CA GLY A 137 -5.02 -12.35 -19.95
C GLY A 137 -4.48 -11.22 -19.05
N TYR A 138 -3.17 -11.25 -18.82
CA TYR A 138 -2.49 -10.24 -18.01
C TYR A 138 -1.53 -9.41 -18.85
N PRO A 139 -1.50 -8.09 -18.70
CA PRO A 139 -2.43 -7.28 -17.93
C PRO A 139 -3.73 -6.96 -18.69
N THR A 140 -4.84 -6.79 -17.99
CA THR A 140 -6.07 -6.14 -18.49
C THR A 140 -5.98 -4.64 -18.24
N LYS A 141 -6.08 -3.84 -19.32
CA LYS A 141 -5.96 -2.38 -19.28
C LYS A 141 -6.98 -1.70 -20.20
N TYR A 142 -7.07 -0.36 -20.13
CA TYR A 142 -7.98 0.43 -20.95
C TYR A 142 -7.75 0.25 -22.46
N ASP A 143 -6.52 0.04 -22.87
CA ASP A 143 -6.09 -0.14 -24.26
C ASP A 143 -5.81 -1.60 -24.64
N ARG A 144 -5.86 -2.51 -23.68
CA ARG A 144 -5.55 -3.93 -23.85
C ARG A 144 -6.40 -4.81 -22.95
N SER A 145 -7.39 -5.49 -23.52
CA SER A 145 -8.26 -6.41 -22.79
C SER A 145 -8.85 -7.49 -23.69
N THR A 146 -9.06 -8.68 -23.14
CA THR A 146 -9.83 -9.74 -23.80
C THR A 146 -11.33 -9.55 -23.57
N PRO A 147 -12.23 -10.20 -24.34
CA PRO A 147 -13.65 -10.23 -24.01
C PRO A 147 -13.93 -10.78 -22.60
N ALA A 148 -13.22 -11.82 -22.18
CA ALA A 148 -13.33 -12.40 -20.84
C ALA A 148 -12.82 -11.44 -19.76
N GLY A 149 -11.67 -10.76 -19.98
CA GLY A 149 -11.15 -9.74 -19.08
C GLY A 149 -12.14 -8.59 -18.87
N ARG A 150 -12.81 -8.13 -19.94
CA ARG A 150 -13.87 -7.11 -19.84
C ARG A 150 -15.09 -7.58 -19.07
N ALA A 151 -15.49 -8.85 -19.22
CA ALA A 151 -16.60 -9.42 -18.44
C ALA A 151 -16.25 -9.52 -16.96
N LEU A 152 -15.07 -10.05 -16.65
CA LEU A 152 -14.57 -10.21 -15.28
C LEU A 152 -14.34 -8.87 -14.58
N ASP A 153 -13.89 -7.84 -15.31
CA ASP A 153 -13.77 -6.49 -14.76
C ASP A 153 -15.10 -5.88 -14.34
N ARG A 154 -16.22 -6.26 -15.00
CA ARG A 154 -17.58 -5.83 -14.67
C ARG A 154 -18.25 -6.68 -13.59
N THR A 155 -17.62 -7.76 -13.16
CA THR A 155 -18.05 -8.63 -12.09
C THR A 155 -17.35 -8.19 -10.82
N SER A 156 -18.04 -8.18 -9.69
CA SER A 156 -17.39 -7.94 -8.39
C SER A 156 -16.67 -9.19 -7.88
N VAL A 157 -15.72 -9.02 -6.95
CA VAL A 157 -15.12 -10.15 -6.21
C VAL A 157 -16.22 -10.97 -5.53
N ALA A 158 -17.20 -10.32 -4.91
CA ALA A 158 -18.34 -10.98 -4.26
C ALA A 158 -19.12 -11.86 -5.23
N ASP A 159 -19.53 -11.31 -6.39
CA ASP A 159 -20.30 -12.06 -7.40
C ASP A 159 -19.49 -13.20 -8.02
N TRP A 160 -18.19 -13.01 -8.18
CA TRP A 160 -17.30 -14.06 -8.68
C TRP A 160 -17.23 -15.25 -7.70
N ILE A 161 -17.06 -14.96 -6.39
CA ILE A 161 -17.04 -15.98 -5.33
C ILE A 161 -18.38 -16.73 -5.31
N GLU A 162 -19.52 -16.00 -5.31
CA GLU A 162 -20.85 -16.61 -5.34
C GLU A 162 -21.07 -17.56 -6.54
N SER A 163 -20.53 -17.19 -7.69
CA SER A 163 -20.74 -17.95 -8.93
C SER A 163 -19.77 -19.12 -9.13
N ASN A 164 -18.61 -19.11 -8.49
CA ASN A 164 -17.50 -20.04 -8.80
C ASN A 164 -17.02 -20.88 -7.62
N VAL A 165 -17.40 -20.52 -6.39
CA VAL A 165 -17.04 -21.26 -5.17
C VAL A 165 -18.28 -21.92 -4.57
N PRO A 166 -18.28 -23.23 -4.34
CA PRO A 166 -19.42 -23.90 -3.71
C PRO A 166 -19.79 -23.27 -2.36
N GLY A 167 -21.05 -22.87 -2.20
CA GLY A 167 -21.55 -22.17 -1.01
C GLY A 167 -21.21 -20.68 -0.96
N GLY A 168 -20.58 -20.13 -2.00
CA GLY A 168 -20.27 -18.72 -2.12
C GLY A 168 -19.49 -18.17 -0.93
N GLN A 169 -19.72 -16.89 -0.57
CA GLN A 169 -19.10 -16.25 0.60
C GLN A 169 -19.58 -16.84 1.95
N SER A 170 -20.63 -17.65 1.95
CA SER A 170 -21.10 -18.36 3.14
C SER A 170 -20.28 -19.60 3.45
N SER A 171 -19.50 -20.13 2.51
CA SER A 171 -18.55 -21.21 2.78
C SER A 171 -17.29 -20.66 3.47
N LYS A 172 -16.60 -21.48 4.27
CA LYS A 172 -15.37 -21.06 4.97
C LYS A 172 -14.31 -20.59 3.98
N ILE A 173 -14.09 -21.31 2.87
CA ILE A 173 -13.12 -20.91 1.86
C ILE A 173 -13.55 -19.63 1.12
N GLY A 174 -14.83 -19.46 0.81
CA GLY A 174 -15.34 -18.24 0.20
C GLY A 174 -15.23 -17.02 1.14
N ALA A 175 -15.47 -17.22 2.43
CA ALA A 175 -15.28 -16.18 3.46
C ALA A 175 -13.79 -15.82 3.61
N LEU A 176 -12.89 -16.79 3.56
CA LEU A 176 -11.44 -16.59 3.59
C LEU A 176 -10.96 -15.75 2.38
N LEU A 177 -11.38 -16.11 1.16
CA LEU A 177 -11.06 -15.34 -0.04
C LEU A 177 -11.61 -13.91 -0.01
N ALA A 178 -12.84 -13.74 0.49
CA ALA A 178 -13.45 -12.42 0.64
C ALA A 178 -12.66 -11.56 1.65
N ASN A 179 -12.25 -12.17 2.76
CA ASN A 179 -11.47 -11.51 3.82
C ASN A 179 -10.08 -11.10 3.31
N ALA A 180 -9.35 -12.01 2.65
CA ALA A 180 -8.05 -11.71 2.04
C ALA A 180 -8.14 -10.53 1.05
N CYS A 181 -9.18 -10.47 0.21
CA CYS A 181 -9.39 -9.31 -0.66
C CYS A 181 -9.71 -8.02 0.10
N VAL A 182 -10.33 -8.10 1.29
CA VAL A 182 -10.52 -6.92 2.14
C VAL A 182 -9.19 -6.46 2.73
N GLY A 183 -8.38 -7.36 3.23
CA GLY A 183 -7.03 -7.05 3.71
C GLY A 183 -6.17 -6.41 2.62
N GLU A 184 -6.06 -7.07 1.47
CA GLU A 184 -5.18 -6.67 0.37
C GLU A 184 -5.60 -5.35 -0.31
N TYR A 185 -6.89 -5.07 -0.45
CA TYR A 185 -7.39 -3.92 -1.22
C TYR A 185 -8.12 -2.86 -0.39
N GLY A 186 -8.43 -3.15 0.87
CA GLY A 186 -9.11 -2.22 1.77
C GLY A 186 -10.53 -1.82 1.35
N ALA A 187 -11.17 -2.62 0.53
CA ALA A 187 -12.52 -2.36 0.04
C ALA A 187 -13.41 -3.59 0.20
N ASP A 188 -14.71 -3.38 0.38
CA ASP A 188 -15.65 -4.51 0.45
C ASP A 188 -15.63 -5.31 -0.87
N PRO A 189 -15.72 -6.66 -0.86
CA PRO A 189 -15.64 -7.49 -2.07
C PRO A 189 -16.66 -7.13 -3.17
N SER A 190 -17.78 -6.56 -2.80
CA SER A 190 -18.81 -6.07 -3.75
C SER A 190 -18.40 -4.79 -4.51
N GLN A 191 -17.39 -4.07 -4.04
CA GLN A 191 -16.88 -2.85 -4.66
C GLN A 191 -15.69 -3.11 -5.58
N GLN A 192 -14.98 -4.21 -5.35
CA GLN A 192 -13.77 -4.57 -6.07
C GLN A 192 -14.08 -5.28 -7.39
N SER A 193 -13.29 -5.01 -8.44
CA SER A 193 -13.31 -5.83 -9.66
C SER A 193 -12.86 -7.27 -9.34
N ALA A 194 -13.53 -8.26 -9.90
CA ALA A 194 -13.12 -9.68 -9.76
C ALA A 194 -11.67 -9.92 -10.22
N LEU A 195 -11.15 -9.06 -11.09
CA LEU A 195 -9.76 -9.13 -11.53
C LEU A 195 -8.77 -8.91 -10.39
N ASN A 196 -9.14 -8.24 -9.31
CA ASN A 196 -8.29 -8.10 -8.13
C ASN A 196 -7.96 -9.51 -7.55
N LEU A 197 -8.98 -10.29 -7.21
CA LEU A 197 -8.80 -11.66 -6.72
C LEU A 197 -8.13 -12.57 -7.77
N ILE A 198 -8.55 -12.46 -9.04
CA ILE A 198 -8.05 -13.31 -10.11
C ILE A 198 -6.57 -13.07 -10.39
N PHE A 199 -6.11 -11.82 -10.33
CA PHE A 199 -4.71 -11.50 -10.55
C PHE A 199 -3.85 -11.68 -9.30
N LEU A 200 -4.43 -11.58 -8.12
CA LEU A 200 -3.75 -11.87 -6.86
C LEU A 200 -3.34 -13.35 -6.79
N LEU A 201 -4.28 -14.27 -6.98
CA LEU A 201 -4.09 -15.70 -6.73
C LEU A 201 -4.03 -16.58 -7.99
N GLY A 202 -4.43 -16.05 -9.15
CA GLY A 202 -4.59 -16.86 -10.38
C GLY A 202 -3.28 -17.31 -11.02
N PHE A 203 -2.14 -16.77 -10.60
CA PHE A 203 -0.80 -17.09 -11.12
C PHE A 203 0.08 -17.86 -10.16
N GLU A 204 -0.43 -18.22 -8.98
CA GLU A 204 0.30 -19.04 -8.01
C GLU A 204 0.83 -20.34 -8.60
N GLY A 205 1.92 -20.83 -8.04
CA GLY A 205 2.55 -22.09 -8.41
C GLY A 205 1.63 -23.32 -8.26
N PRO A 206 2.05 -24.46 -8.79
CA PRO A 206 1.20 -25.65 -8.85
C PRO A 206 0.78 -26.21 -7.49
N ASN A 207 1.55 -25.95 -6.44
CA ASN A 207 1.32 -26.47 -5.08
C ASN A 207 1.23 -25.36 -4.04
N GLU A 208 1.14 -24.10 -4.47
CA GLU A 208 1.05 -22.96 -3.58
C GLU A 208 -0.39 -22.74 -3.13
N PHE A 209 -0.55 -22.47 -1.86
CA PHE A 209 -1.75 -21.97 -1.22
C PHE A 209 -1.30 -20.83 -0.30
N ASN A 210 -1.49 -19.62 -0.78
CA ASN A 210 -1.23 -18.41 -0.04
C ASN A 210 -2.36 -17.41 -0.37
N VAL A 211 -3.17 -17.08 0.59
CA VAL A 211 -4.34 -16.21 0.38
C VAL A 211 -3.98 -14.74 0.21
N ASP A 212 -2.78 -14.34 0.63
CA ASP A 212 -2.27 -12.97 0.46
C ASP A 212 -1.64 -12.75 -0.91
N GLY A 213 -1.34 -13.82 -1.64
CA GLY A 213 -0.67 -13.74 -2.95
C GLY A 213 0.80 -13.27 -2.88
N THR A 214 1.31 -12.97 -1.68
CA THR A 214 2.69 -12.52 -1.42
C THR A 214 3.29 -13.24 -0.21
N ASP A 215 4.63 -13.20 -0.06
CA ASP A 215 5.29 -13.87 1.05
C ASP A 215 5.55 -12.98 2.27
N GLU A 216 5.39 -11.66 2.12
CA GLU A 216 5.51 -10.63 3.16
C GLU A 216 6.67 -10.83 4.17
N ALA A 217 7.79 -11.34 3.65
CA ALA A 217 8.84 -11.95 4.45
C ALA A 217 9.82 -10.97 5.09
N LEU A 218 9.95 -9.77 4.55
CA LEU A 218 11.04 -8.85 4.91
C LEU A 218 10.52 -7.57 5.54
N HIS A 219 11.30 -7.06 6.49
CA HIS A 219 11.10 -5.76 7.14
C HIS A 219 12.47 -5.06 7.29
N ILE A 220 12.52 -3.73 7.30
CA ILE A 220 13.75 -2.99 7.58
C ILE A 220 13.97 -2.92 9.08
N GLU A 221 15.11 -3.39 9.55
CA GLU A 221 15.48 -3.33 10.96
C GLU A 221 15.41 -1.90 11.50
N GLY A 222 14.61 -1.69 12.54
CA GLY A 222 14.38 -0.38 13.15
C GLY A 222 13.35 0.49 12.43
N GLY A 223 12.67 -0.02 11.40
CA GLY A 223 11.51 0.59 10.77
C GLY A 223 11.68 1.00 9.30
N ASN A 224 10.61 0.88 8.55
CA ASN A 224 10.59 1.10 7.10
C ASN A 224 10.71 2.58 6.70
N ASP A 225 10.34 3.52 7.58
CA ASP A 225 10.45 4.96 7.32
C ASP A 225 11.89 5.44 7.12
N GLN A 226 12.86 4.60 7.48
CA GLN A 226 14.27 4.87 7.20
C GLN A 226 14.56 4.99 5.69
N LEU A 227 13.78 4.34 4.82
CA LEU A 227 13.87 4.57 3.37
C LEU A 227 13.72 6.06 3.05
N ALA A 228 12.66 6.66 3.52
CA ALA A 228 12.36 8.06 3.26
C ALA A 228 13.35 9.01 3.95
N THR A 229 13.64 8.78 5.23
CA THR A 229 14.53 9.65 6.01
C THR A 229 15.96 9.63 5.49
N ARG A 230 16.48 8.47 5.06
CA ARG A 230 17.81 8.36 4.46
C ARG A 230 17.88 9.03 3.08
N MET A 231 16.86 8.85 2.23
CA MET A 231 16.82 9.56 0.96
C MET A 231 16.74 11.08 1.14
N ALA A 232 15.88 11.56 2.05
CA ALA A 232 15.77 12.99 2.34
C ALA A 232 17.09 13.56 2.87
N ALA A 233 17.75 12.87 3.80
CA ALA A 233 19.05 13.26 4.33
C ALA A 233 20.17 13.27 3.25
N ALA A 234 20.03 12.46 2.21
CA ALA A 234 20.96 12.43 1.10
C ALA A 234 20.78 13.62 0.14
N LEU A 235 19.64 14.33 0.15
CA LEU A 235 19.42 15.51 -0.69
C LEU A 235 20.16 16.75 -0.12
N PRO A 236 20.40 17.80 -0.94
CA PRO A 236 20.95 19.04 -0.43
C PRO A 236 20.08 19.65 0.68
N SER A 237 20.71 20.34 1.62
CA SER A 237 19.97 21.08 2.67
C SER A 237 18.95 22.03 2.06
N GLY A 238 17.72 22.01 2.56
CA GLY A 238 16.59 22.82 2.06
C GLY A 238 15.96 22.30 0.74
N ALA A 239 16.39 21.15 0.23
CA ALA A 239 15.75 20.56 -0.95
C ALA A 239 14.35 19.96 -0.65
N VAL A 240 14.07 19.60 0.60
CA VAL A 240 12.78 19.10 1.06
C VAL A 240 12.17 20.13 2.01
N GLU A 241 10.94 20.55 1.72
CA GLU A 241 10.16 21.51 2.48
C GLU A 241 8.84 20.88 2.92
N THR A 242 8.67 20.70 4.24
CA THR A 242 7.46 20.16 4.87
C THR A 242 6.44 21.27 5.17
N ASP A 243 5.26 20.90 5.67
CA ASP A 243 4.17 21.82 6.02
C ASP A 243 3.77 22.73 4.85
N THR A 244 3.94 22.23 3.60
CA THR A 244 3.79 23.01 2.37
C THR A 244 2.97 22.24 1.35
N ALA A 245 1.65 22.49 1.31
CA ALA A 245 0.69 21.79 0.49
C ALA A 245 0.53 22.42 -0.89
N LEU A 246 0.56 21.62 -1.96
CA LEU A 246 0.14 22.07 -3.30
C LEU A 246 -1.37 22.32 -3.30
N VAL A 247 -1.80 23.54 -3.64
CA VAL A 247 -3.22 23.92 -3.71
C VAL A 247 -3.69 24.19 -5.14
N ALA A 248 -2.79 24.54 -6.06
CA ALA A 248 -3.10 24.69 -7.48
C ALA A 248 -1.90 24.40 -8.36
N LEU A 249 -2.14 23.90 -9.55
CA LEU A 249 -1.18 23.76 -10.63
C LEU A 249 -1.73 24.42 -11.90
N ARG A 250 -0.91 25.24 -12.56
CA ARG A 250 -1.29 25.97 -13.77
C ARG A 250 -0.22 25.79 -14.84
N GLU A 251 -0.63 25.59 -16.08
CA GLU A 251 0.26 25.54 -17.25
C GLU A 251 0.23 26.91 -17.96
N ARG A 252 1.40 27.44 -18.28
CA ARG A 252 1.59 28.65 -19.08
C ARG A 252 1.57 28.35 -20.57
N SER A 253 1.46 29.41 -21.39
CA SER A 253 1.48 29.28 -22.86
C SER A 253 2.80 28.74 -23.42
N ASP A 254 3.91 28.98 -22.74
CA ASP A 254 5.24 28.48 -23.08
C ASP A 254 5.49 27.04 -22.60
N GLY A 255 4.48 26.39 -21.97
CA GLY A 255 4.57 25.03 -21.44
C GLY A 255 5.21 24.93 -20.05
N SER A 256 5.72 26.02 -19.49
CA SER A 256 6.17 26.04 -18.11
C SER A 256 4.98 25.95 -17.14
N LEU A 257 5.26 25.55 -15.89
CA LEU A 257 4.26 25.27 -14.89
C LEU A 257 4.40 26.26 -13.71
N ILE A 258 3.29 26.61 -13.10
CA ILE A 258 3.24 27.33 -11.82
C ILE A 258 2.58 26.43 -10.79
N CYS A 259 3.33 26.07 -9.78
CA CYS A 259 2.83 25.40 -8.59
C CYS A 259 2.48 26.47 -7.53
N THR A 260 1.25 26.49 -7.09
CA THR A 260 0.81 27.35 -5.97
C THR A 260 0.78 26.50 -4.71
N PHE A 261 1.57 26.89 -3.72
CA PHE A 261 1.66 26.22 -2.43
C PHE A 261 1.05 27.02 -1.31
N ALA A 262 0.47 26.34 -0.33
CA ALA A 262 0.04 26.92 0.94
C ALA A 262 0.91 26.37 2.08
N ALA A 263 1.55 27.25 2.84
CA ALA A 263 2.32 26.95 4.03
C ALA A 263 1.86 27.85 5.16
N GLU A 264 1.33 27.28 6.26
CA GLU A 264 0.74 28.02 7.38
C GLU A 264 -0.24 29.13 6.93
N LYS A 265 0.22 30.40 6.91
CA LYS A 265 -0.57 31.59 6.54
C LYS A 265 -0.17 32.17 5.18
N HIS A 266 0.76 31.58 4.50
CA HIS A 266 1.31 32.09 3.25
C HIS A 266 0.89 31.21 2.07
N VAL A 267 0.48 31.86 0.99
CA VAL A 267 0.27 31.21 -0.31
C VAL A 267 1.25 31.83 -1.29
N PHE A 268 2.02 31.00 -1.98
CA PHE A 268 3.06 31.46 -2.89
C PHE A 268 3.16 30.60 -4.14
N ASP A 269 3.68 31.17 -5.20
CA ASP A 269 3.87 30.53 -6.50
C ASP A 269 5.33 30.12 -6.72
N ILE A 270 5.54 28.92 -7.24
CA ILE A 270 6.83 28.44 -7.72
C ILE A 270 6.73 28.08 -9.19
N ALA A 271 7.59 28.69 -10.01
CA ALA A 271 7.71 28.34 -11.42
C ALA A 271 8.56 27.08 -11.58
N ALA A 272 8.08 26.13 -12.38
CA ALA A 272 8.75 24.89 -12.71
C ALA A 272 8.75 24.65 -14.22
N ASP A 273 9.80 23.96 -14.72
CA ASP A 273 9.84 23.46 -16.06
C ASP A 273 9.25 22.04 -16.11
N PHE A 274 9.46 21.27 -15.03
CA PHE A 274 8.90 19.93 -14.83
C PHE A 274 8.31 19.79 -13.44
N VAL A 275 7.17 19.11 -13.33
CA VAL A 275 6.52 18.79 -12.06
C VAL A 275 6.29 17.28 -11.97
N CYS A 276 6.73 16.66 -10.87
CA CYS A 276 6.37 15.29 -10.52
C CYS A 276 5.30 15.32 -9.41
N LEU A 277 4.10 14.84 -9.71
CA LEU A 277 3.02 14.66 -8.75
C LEU A 277 3.15 13.27 -8.13
N ALA A 278 3.67 13.22 -6.89
CA ALA A 278 3.92 12.01 -6.13
C ALA A 278 2.97 11.88 -4.92
N ILE A 279 1.74 12.31 -5.11
CA ILE A 279 0.66 12.28 -4.11
C ILE A 279 -0.49 11.38 -4.57
N PRO A 280 -1.28 10.78 -3.66
CA PRO A 280 -2.42 9.96 -4.02
C PRO A 280 -3.44 10.73 -4.88
N PHE A 281 -4.13 10.04 -5.79
CA PHE A 281 -5.14 10.69 -6.63
C PHE A 281 -6.33 11.22 -5.80
N THR A 282 -6.66 10.58 -4.68
CA THR A 282 -7.65 11.08 -3.71
C THR A 282 -7.29 12.46 -3.17
N THR A 283 -6.02 12.72 -2.93
CA THR A 283 -5.51 14.03 -2.51
C THR A 283 -5.39 14.99 -3.70
N LEU A 284 -4.94 14.49 -4.86
CA LEU A 284 -4.78 15.30 -6.06
C LEU A 284 -6.11 15.90 -6.56
N ARG A 285 -7.25 15.25 -6.30
CA ARG A 285 -8.61 15.79 -6.59
C ARG A 285 -8.91 17.12 -5.89
N LYS A 286 -8.22 17.42 -4.78
CA LYS A 286 -8.41 18.63 -3.99
C LYS A 286 -7.56 19.81 -4.49
N VAL A 287 -6.60 19.54 -5.37
CA VAL A 287 -5.75 20.55 -6.00
C VAL A 287 -6.49 21.17 -7.20
N ASP A 288 -6.43 22.48 -7.34
CA ASP A 288 -6.98 23.17 -8.52
C ASP A 288 -6.15 22.85 -9.77
N LEU A 289 -6.63 21.91 -10.59
CA LEU A 289 -6.03 21.47 -11.84
C LEU A 289 -6.75 21.99 -13.08
N ARG A 290 -7.70 22.92 -12.95
CA ARG A 290 -8.52 23.40 -14.08
C ARG A 290 -7.71 24.04 -15.19
N ARG A 291 -6.54 24.59 -14.88
CA ARG A 291 -5.63 25.27 -15.84
C ARG A 291 -4.45 24.38 -16.28
N VAL A 292 -4.56 23.06 -16.11
CA VAL A 292 -3.60 22.07 -16.63
C VAL A 292 -4.29 21.28 -17.73
N ARG A 293 -3.62 21.08 -18.86
CA ARG A 293 -4.17 20.39 -20.01
C ARG A 293 -3.93 18.87 -19.92
N PHE A 294 -4.57 18.22 -18.94
CA PHE A 294 -4.59 16.76 -18.87
C PHE A 294 -5.55 16.16 -19.92
N SER A 295 -5.19 15.00 -20.45
CA SER A 295 -6.08 14.21 -21.30
C SER A 295 -7.38 13.85 -20.56
N PRO A 296 -8.50 13.68 -21.28
CA PRO A 296 -9.77 13.27 -20.66
C PRO A 296 -9.62 11.97 -19.83
N LEU A 297 -8.86 11.00 -20.34
CA LEU A 297 -8.67 9.73 -19.66
C LEU A 297 -7.83 9.85 -18.38
N LYS A 298 -6.79 10.71 -18.36
CA LYS A 298 -6.04 11.02 -17.14
C LYS A 298 -6.95 11.65 -16.09
N ARG A 299 -7.85 12.56 -16.48
CA ARG A 299 -8.83 13.14 -15.55
C ARG A 299 -9.76 12.08 -14.98
N VAL A 300 -10.24 11.16 -15.82
CA VAL A 300 -11.07 10.02 -15.37
C VAL A 300 -10.33 9.17 -14.34
N ALA A 301 -9.04 8.86 -14.55
CA ALA A 301 -8.25 8.10 -13.59
C ALA A 301 -8.09 8.86 -12.25
N ILE A 302 -7.72 10.14 -12.29
CA ILE A 302 -7.59 10.99 -11.10
C ILE A 302 -8.93 11.04 -10.33
N GLU A 303 -10.04 11.15 -11.02
CA GLU A 303 -11.37 11.28 -10.42
C GLU A 303 -11.92 9.97 -9.84
N ASN A 304 -11.51 8.81 -10.36
CA ASN A 304 -12.17 7.54 -10.05
C ASN A 304 -11.30 6.50 -9.33
N LEU A 305 -9.95 6.59 -9.38
CA LEU A 305 -9.12 5.63 -8.66
C LEU A 305 -9.18 5.90 -7.15
N GLU A 306 -9.69 4.93 -6.40
CA GLU A 306 -9.90 5.06 -4.95
C GLU A 306 -8.72 4.48 -4.14
N LEU A 307 -8.68 4.84 -2.86
CA LEU A 307 -7.88 4.18 -1.84
C LEU A 307 -8.79 3.35 -0.92
N GLY A 308 -8.30 2.19 -0.52
CA GLY A 308 -8.93 1.36 0.48
C GLY A 308 -8.94 2.00 1.87
N SER A 309 -9.75 1.47 2.77
CA SER A 309 -10.01 2.04 4.10
C SER A 309 -9.46 1.18 5.22
N ASN A 310 -8.25 0.60 5.05
CA ASN A 310 -7.67 -0.22 6.13
C ASN A 310 -7.29 0.65 7.32
N ALA A 311 -7.53 0.09 8.51
CA ALA A 311 -7.04 0.63 9.77
C ALA A 311 -6.10 -0.37 10.43
N LYS A 312 -5.17 0.11 11.27
CA LYS A 312 -4.28 -0.73 12.07
C LYS A 312 -4.51 -0.47 13.55
N LEU A 313 -4.98 -1.47 14.27
CA LEU A 313 -5.09 -1.42 15.72
C LEU A 313 -4.03 -2.32 16.35
N HIS A 314 -2.93 -1.73 16.74
CA HIS A 314 -1.84 -2.41 17.44
C HIS A 314 -2.17 -2.56 18.92
N MET A 315 -2.11 -3.78 19.46
CA MET A 315 -2.42 -4.12 20.85
C MET A 315 -1.25 -4.87 21.46
N GLN A 316 -0.72 -4.39 22.61
CA GLN A 316 0.42 -5.02 23.25
C GLN A 316 0.01 -5.98 24.39
N PHE A 317 0.64 -7.14 24.40
CA PHE A 317 0.44 -8.22 25.37
C PHE A 317 1.73 -8.53 26.13
N ARG A 318 1.63 -8.99 27.40
CA ARG A 318 2.80 -9.29 28.25
C ARG A 318 3.64 -10.49 27.77
N ARG A 319 3.11 -11.32 26.88
CA ARG A 319 3.83 -12.41 26.20
C ARG A 319 3.06 -12.90 24.98
N ARG A 320 3.78 -13.58 24.09
CA ARG A 320 3.28 -14.11 22.81
C ARG A 320 2.72 -15.52 23.04
N ILE A 321 1.49 -15.64 23.57
CA ILE A 321 0.89 -16.96 23.85
C ILE A 321 0.54 -17.75 22.60
N TRP A 322 0.28 -17.07 21.48
CA TRP A 322 0.03 -17.73 20.20
C TRP A 322 1.17 -18.65 19.78
N ASN A 323 2.43 -18.28 20.00
CA ASN A 323 3.58 -19.12 19.69
C ASN A 323 3.61 -20.42 20.49
N ALA A 324 3.14 -20.39 21.74
CA ALA A 324 3.08 -21.58 22.60
C ALA A 324 2.03 -22.59 22.12
N GLU A 325 1.04 -22.15 21.33
CA GLU A 325 0.01 -22.99 20.73
C GLU A 325 0.36 -23.43 19.30
N GLY A 326 1.52 -23.03 18.78
CA GLY A 326 1.99 -23.39 17.44
C GLY A 326 1.51 -22.44 16.32
N TYR A 327 0.99 -21.27 16.69
CA TYR A 327 0.59 -20.22 15.72
C TYR A 327 1.63 -19.10 15.66
N ASP A 328 1.67 -18.37 14.56
CA ASP A 328 2.57 -17.23 14.35
C ASP A 328 1.95 -15.87 14.71
N GLY A 329 0.67 -15.82 15.06
CA GLY A 329 -0.09 -14.61 15.34
C GLY A 329 -0.95 -14.13 14.18
N SER A 330 -0.76 -14.72 12.99
CA SER A 330 -1.60 -14.43 11.84
C SER A 330 -2.95 -15.12 11.97
N SER A 331 -4.01 -14.36 11.73
CA SER A 331 -5.37 -14.92 11.71
C SER A 331 -6.29 -14.22 10.72
N TYR A 332 -7.16 -15.02 10.08
CA TYR A 332 -8.26 -14.54 9.23
C TYR A 332 -9.57 -14.93 9.85
N VAL A 333 -10.44 -13.96 10.06
CA VAL A 333 -11.64 -14.16 10.88
C VAL A 333 -12.87 -13.37 10.39
N GLN A 334 -14.06 -13.84 10.75
CA GLN A 334 -15.30 -13.09 10.53
C GLN A 334 -15.51 -11.95 11.55
N PHE A 335 -14.63 -11.79 12.53
CA PHE A 335 -14.73 -10.75 13.54
C PHE A 335 -14.41 -9.36 12.99
N PRO A 336 -14.76 -8.27 13.74
CA PRO A 336 -14.52 -6.91 13.27
C PRO A 336 -13.09 -6.55 12.93
N TYR A 337 -12.09 -7.27 13.45
CA TYR A 337 -10.69 -7.01 13.10
C TYR A 337 -10.23 -7.69 11.80
N GLU A 338 -11.02 -8.62 11.29
CA GLU A 338 -10.86 -9.33 10.01
C GLU A 338 -9.56 -10.11 9.87
N GLU A 339 -8.42 -9.48 10.10
CA GLU A 339 -7.08 -10.04 9.98
C GLU A 339 -6.20 -9.60 11.14
N SER A 340 -5.25 -10.45 11.54
CA SER A 340 -4.20 -10.09 12.51
C SER A 340 -2.87 -10.75 12.14
N TRP A 341 -1.76 -10.15 12.65
CA TRP A 341 -0.41 -10.75 12.64
C TRP A 341 0.42 -10.24 13.81
N ASP A 342 1.58 -10.91 14.08
CA ASP A 342 2.54 -10.49 15.09
C ASP A 342 3.50 -9.43 14.56
N VAL A 343 3.23 -8.16 14.88
CA VAL A 343 4.09 -7.02 14.57
C VAL A 343 5.44 -7.08 15.28
N SER A 344 5.50 -7.79 16.42
CA SER A 344 6.68 -7.92 17.25
C SER A 344 7.59 -9.08 16.86
N ALA A 345 7.28 -9.83 15.82
CA ALA A 345 8.15 -10.84 15.25
C ALA A 345 9.55 -10.28 14.98
N ALA A 346 10.57 -11.07 15.26
CA ALA A 346 11.97 -10.66 15.18
C ALA A 346 12.39 -9.47 16.07
N GLN A 347 11.51 -8.95 16.93
CA GLN A 347 11.85 -7.92 17.90
C GLN A 347 12.21 -8.51 19.25
N PRO A 348 13.15 -7.91 19.99
CA PRO A 348 13.58 -8.41 21.31
C PRO A 348 12.47 -8.28 22.36
N GLY A 349 12.65 -9.00 23.46
CA GLY A 349 11.78 -8.93 24.63
C GLY A 349 10.72 -10.02 24.68
N ASN A 350 9.94 -9.98 25.76
CA ASN A 350 8.89 -10.98 26.05
C ASN A 350 7.50 -10.53 25.60
N TYR A 351 7.30 -9.22 25.49
CA TYR A 351 6.03 -8.66 25.07
C TYR A 351 5.76 -9.01 23.59
N GLY A 352 4.48 -9.11 23.24
CA GLY A 352 4.04 -9.28 21.87
C GLY A 352 3.09 -8.17 21.46
N ILE A 353 3.09 -7.83 20.19
CA ILE A 353 2.16 -6.87 19.60
C ILE A 353 1.39 -7.58 18.49
N LEU A 354 0.08 -7.77 18.67
CA LEU A 354 -0.81 -8.15 17.58
C LEU A 354 -1.47 -6.91 17.01
N VAL A 355 -1.53 -6.84 15.70
CA VAL A 355 -2.36 -5.85 15.00
C VAL A 355 -3.68 -6.49 14.59
N GLY A 356 -4.79 -5.74 14.70
CA GLY A 356 -6.04 -6.03 14.04
C GLY A 356 -6.16 -5.13 12.81
N PHE A 357 -6.50 -5.70 11.66
CA PHE A 357 -6.42 -5.04 10.36
C PHE A 357 -7.76 -5.06 9.60
N PRO A 358 -8.77 -4.32 10.08
CA PRO A 358 -10.04 -4.21 9.37
C PRO A 358 -9.90 -3.36 8.10
N GLY A 359 -10.60 -3.76 7.05
CA GLY A 359 -10.69 -3.05 5.78
C GLY A 359 -12.13 -2.67 5.40
N GLY A 360 -12.29 -2.04 4.23
CA GLY A 360 -13.56 -1.61 3.70
C GLY A 360 -14.35 -0.78 4.71
N ARG A 361 -15.65 -1.05 4.85
CA ARG A 361 -16.52 -0.34 5.82
C ARG A 361 -16.07 -0.52 7.28
N ARG A 362 -15.43 -1.64 7.61
CA ARG A 362 -14.95 -1.91 8.97
C ARG A 362 -13.67 -1.17 9.29
N GLY A 363 -12.88 -0.80 8.29
CA GLY A 363 -11.65 -0.01 8.43
C GLY A 363 -11.89 1.46 8.77
N VAL A 364 -13.13 1.96 8.64
CA VAL A 364 -13.49 3.34 9.02
C VAL A 364 -13.93 3.36 10.48
N LEU A 365 -13.01 3.28 11.40
CA LEU A 365 -13.27 3.25 12.83
C LEU A 365 -13.55 4.67 13.39
N PRO A 366 -14.43 4.81 14.41
CA PRO A 366 -14.80 6.11 14.99
C PRO A 366 -13.70 6.64 15.92
N ALA A 367 -12.57 7.07 15.34
CA ALA A 367 -11.41 7.63 16.04
C ALA A 367 -10.75 8.71 15.17
N GLY A 368 -9.77 9.41 15.74
CA GLY A 368 -8.86 10.28 14.98
C GLY A 368 -8.00 9.49 13.99
N PRO A 369 -7.27 10.19 13.11
CA PRO A 369 -6.47 9.50 12.10
C PRO A 369 -5.37 8.61 12.70
N HIS A 370 -4.68 9.10 13.73
CA HIS A 370 -3.57 8.42 14.39
C HIS A 370 -3.53 8.77 15.86
N GLY A 371 -3.33 7.78 16.75
CA GLY A 371 -3.22 8.07 18.18
C GLY A 371 -3.43 6.86 19.10
N PRO A 372 -3.35 7.07 20.41
CA PRO A 372 -3.76 6.07 21.37
C PRO A 372 -5.18 5.57 21.07
N ALA A 373 -5.35 4.25 21.02
CA ALA A 373 -6.64 3.68 20.66
C ALA A 373 -7.70 3.99 21.73
N PRO A 374 -8.93 4.37 21.35
CA PRO A 374 -10.03 4.45 22.30
C PRO A 374 -10.21 3.11 23.02
N LYS A 375 -10.28 3.17 24.37
CA LYS A 375 -10.32 1.98 25.22
C LYS A 375 -11.39 0.98 24.79
N ALA A 376 -12.60 1.46 24.48
CA ALA A 376 -13.72 0.59 24.09
C ALA A 376 -13.45 -0.16 22.76
N ILE A 377 -12.71 0.45 21.82
CA ILE A 377 -12.31 -0.19 20.57
C ILE A 377 -11.25 -1.26 20.85
N ALA A 378 -10.21 -0.91 21.62
CA ALA A 378 -9.15 -1.85 21.95
C ALA A 378 -9.68 -3.07 22.74
N GLU A 379 -10.49 -2.86 23.77
CA GLU A 379 -11.06 -3.94 24.58
C GLU A 379 -12.00 -4.86 23.76
N LYS A 380 -12.74 -4.30 22.82
CA LYS A 380 -13.56 -5.09 21.90
C LYS A 380 -12.71 -6.03 21.06
N TYR A 381 -11.63 -5.53 20.44
CA TYR A 381 -10.75 -6.32 19.59
C TYR A 381 -9.97 -7.35 20.40
N VAL A 382 -9.51 -7.00 21.61
CA VAL A 382 -8.88 -7.95 22.54
C VAL A 382 -9.85 -9.08 22.91
N GLY A 383 -11.12 -8.77 23.14
CA GLY A 383 -12.18 -9.78 23.39
C GLY A 383 -12.46 -10.70 22.20
N GLU A 384 -12.29 -10.20 20.97
CA GLU A 384 -12.41 -11.04 19.76
C GLU A 384 -11.15 -11.91 19.59
N LEU A 385 -9.95 -11.36 19.82
CA LEU A 385 -8.70 -12.14 19.83
C LEU A 385 -8.70 -13.25 20.90
N ASP A 386 -9.38 -13.04 22.04
CA ASP A 386 -9.48 -14.05 23.10
C ASP A 386 -10.27 -15.30 22.67
N LYS A 387 -11.13 -15.19 21.66
CA LYS A 387 -11.82 -16.33 21.06
C LYS A 387 -10.90 -17.16 20.17
N VAL A 388 -9.90 -16.53 19.57
CA VAL A 388 -8.91 -17.16 18.69
C VAL A 388 -7.73 -17.70 19.50
N TYR A 389 -7.25 -16.91 20.45
CA TYR A 389 -6.13 -17.23 21.36
C TYR A 389 -6.60 -17.16 22.83
N PRO A 390 -7.22 -18.23 23.36
CA PRO A 390 -7.86 -18.21 24.69
C PRO A 390 -6.88 -17.81 25.81
N GLY A 391 -7.29 -16.81 26.59
CA GLY A 391 -6.49 -16.28 27.70
C GLY A 391 -5.63 -15.05 27.34
N ILE A 392 -5.60 -14.63 26.06
CA ILE A 392 -4.83 -13.46 25.62
C ILE A 392 -5.33 -12.17 26.28
N ALA A 393 -6.64 -12.05 26.52
CA ALA A 393 -7.22 -10.87 27.16
C ALA A 393 -6.64 -10.59 28.55
N LYS A 394 -6.26 -11.63 29.32
CA LYS A 394 -5.60 -11.49 30.63
C LYS A 394 -4.18 -10.95 30.54
N LEU A 395 -3.59 -11.02 29.34
CA LEU A 395 -2.21 -10.59 29.08
C LEU A 395 -2.17 -9.18 28.45
N TYR A 396 -3.31 -8.64 28.07
CA TYR A 396 -3.36 -7.29 27.51
C TYR A 396 -2.81 -6.26 28.49
N THR A 397 -1.91 -5.40 28.00
CA THR A 397 -1.22 -4.42 28.85
C THR A 397 -2.03 -3.15 29.10
N GLY A 398 -3.12 -2.95 28.36
CA GLY A 398 -3.87 -1.70 28.33
C GLY A 398 -3.30 -0.69 27.31
N VAL A 399 -2.22 -1.06 26.59
CA VAL A 399 -1.56 -0.19 25.62
C VAL A 399 -1.97 -0.62 24.21
N ALA A 400 -2.58 0.31 23.48
CA ALA A 400 -2.93 0.11 22.09
C ALA A 400 -2.85 1.42 21.30
N TYR A 401 -2.49 1.33 20.03
CA TYR A 401 -2.41 2.45 19.09
C TYR A 401 -3.27 2.17 17.86
N LEU A 402 -3.97 3.18 17.39
CA LEU A 402 -4.89 3.04 16.26
C LEU A 402 -4.53 4.02 15.15
N ASP A 403 -4.42 3.50 13.94
CA ASP A 403 -4.26 4.25 12.71
C ASP A 403 -5.50 4.06 11.84
N VAL A 404 -6.22 5.13 11.55
CA VAL A 404 -7.38 5.16 10.63
C VAL A 404 -7.04 6.01 9.42
N TRP A 405 -6.40 5.40 8.43
CA TRP A 405 -5.89 6.10 7.24
C TRP A 405 -6.97 6.81 6.43
N ALA A 406 -8.21 6.34 6.48
CA ALA A 406 -9.34 7.01 5.86
C ALA A 406 -9.59 8.42 6.42
N HIS A 407 -9.18 8.68 7.67
CA HIS A 407 -9.30 9.96 8.34
C HIS A 407 -8.06 10.85 8.22
N ASP A 408 -6.96 10.32 7.69
CA ASP A 408 -5.75 11.11 7.49
C ASP A 408 -5.99 12.20 6.43
N PRO A 409 -5.74 13.51 6.74
CA PRO A 409 -6.10 14.62 5.87
C PRO A 409 -5.31 14.68 4.56
N TRP A 410 -4.16 14.00 4.51
CA TRP A 410 -3.24 14.03 3.38
C TRP A 410 -3.29 12.77 2.50
N HIS A 411 -3.95 11.71 2.96
CA HIS A 411 -4.04 10.44 2.23
C HIS A 411 -5.47 10.04 1.89
N HIS A 412 -6.41 10.12 2.85
CA HIS A 412 -7.82 9.72 2.71
C HIS A 412 -8.01 8.25 2.36
N GLY A 413 -7.12 7.39 2.84
CA GLY A 413 -7.15 5.95 2.62
C GLY A 413 -5.78 5.31 2.73
N ALA A 414 -5.75 3.98 2.64
CA ALA A 414 -4.54 3.17 2.81
C ALA A 414 -3.77 3.02 1.49
N TYR A 415 -4.28 2.26 0.53
CA TYR A 415 -3.64 2.01 -0.77
C TYR A 415 -4.68 1.86 -1.88
N SER A 416 -4.20 1.96 -3.14
CA SER A 416 -5.06 2.00 -4.31
C SER A 416 -5.63 0.63 -4.66
N TYR A 417 -6.85 0.61 -5.18
CA TYR A 417 -7.48 -0.58 -5.74
C TYR A 417 -8.33 -0.24 -6.96
N TYR A 418 -8.57 -1.21 -7.83
CA TYR A 418 -9.50 -1.08 -8.94
C TYR A 418 -10.89 -1.58 -8.55
N GLY A 419 -11.86 -0.69 -8.59
CA GLY A 419 -13.28 -1.02 -8.49
C GLY A 419 -13.83 -1.69 -9.75
N VAL A 420 -15.08 -2.16 -9.67
CA VAL A 420 -15.78 -2.80 -10.79
C VAL A 420 -15.75 -1.92 -12.04
N GLY A 421 -15.26 -2.46 -13.15
CA GLY A 421 -15.15 -1.79 -14.45
C GLY A 421 -13.96 -0.85 -14.63
N GLN A 422 -13.10 -0.69 -13.63
CA GLN A 422 -12.03 0.30 -13.68
C GLN A 422 -10.79 -0.16 -14.43
N TYR A 423 -10.49 -1.46 -14.47
CA TYR A 423 -9.38 -1.98 -15.27
C TYR A 423 -9.53 -1.60 -16.75
N THR A 424 -10.70 -1.84 -17.33
CA THR A 424 -10.94 -1.55 -18.73
C THR A 424 -11.29 -0.09 -19.00
N LYS A 425 -11.62 0.68 -17.96
CA LYS A 425 -11.95 2.11 -18.09
C LYS A 425 -10.70 2.98 -18.18
N PHE A 426 -9.69 2.75 -17.31
CA PHE A 426 -8.52 3.63 -17.24
C PHE A 426 -7.21 2.98 -16.77
N ALA A 427 -7.19 1.72 -16.29
CA ALA A 427 -5.95 1.13 -15.79
C ALA A 427 -4.83 1.17 -16.83
N GLY A 428 -3.67 1.70 -16.42
CA GLY A 428 -2.51 1.89 -17.28
C GLY A 428 -2.30 3.33 -17.77
N ILE A 429 -3.27 4.25 -17.53
CA ILE A 429 -3.09 5.68 -17.82
C ILE A 429 -2.37 6.41 -16.67
N GLU A 430 -2.44 5.86 -15.45
CA GLU A 430 -1.96 6.50 -14.22
C GLU A 430 -0.48 6.90 -14.31
N PRO A 431 0.43 6.04 -14.80
CA PRO A 431 1.85 6.35 -14.89
C PRO A 431 2.20 7.32 -16.01
N LEU A 432 1.38 7.45 -17.04
CA LEU A 432 1.77 8.17 -18.25
C LEU A 432 1.95 9.67 -17.99
N PRO A 433 3.08 10.27 -18.41
CA PRO A 433 3.27 11.71 -18.27
C PRO A 433 2.29 12.49 -19.13
N GLU A 434 1.94 13.66 -18.67
CA GLU A 434 1.10 14.62 -19.39
C GLU A 434 1.93 15.88 -19.65
N ARG A 435 2.58 15.95 -20.83
CA ARG A 435 3.50 17.03 -21.18
C ARG A 435 4.65 17.13 -20.17
N ASN A 436 4.73 18.23 -19.41
CA ASN A 436 5.76 18.50 -18.41
C ASN A 436 5.33 18.09 -16.99
N VAL A 437 4.21 17.36 -16.85
CA VAL A 437 3.73 16.80 -15.59
C VAL A 437 3.94 15.29 -15.57
N PHE A 438 4.68 14.80 -14.59
CA PHE A 438 5.01 13.41 -14.36
C PHE A 438 4.27 12.90 -13.12
N PHE A 439 4.05 11.60 -13.02
CA PHE A 439 3.29 11.00 -11.94
C PHE A 439 4.11 9.90 -11.28
N ALA A 440 4.14 9.88 -9.96
CA ALA A 440 4.73 8.82 -9.15
C ALA A 440 3.78 8.47 -7.99
N GLY A 441 4.08 7.42 -7.25
CA GLY A 441 3.23 6.85 -6.21
C GLY A 441 2.87 5.41 -6.55
N GLU A 442 2.51 4.62 -5.54
CA GLU A 442 2.14 3.20 -5.73
C GLU A 442 1.01 3.04 -6.75
N GLN A 443 0.05 3.99 -6.77
CA GLN A 443 -1.07 4.01 -7.72
C GLN A 443 -0.64 4.14 -9.19
N THR A 444 0.61 4.45 -9.45
CA THR A 444 1.19 4.53 -10.80
C THR A 444 2.12 3.35 -11.13
N SER A 445 2.10 2.30 -10.30
CA SER A 445 2.79 1.04 -10.53
C SER A 445 1.75 -0.07 -10.75
N TYR A 446 1.66 -0.59 -11.98
CA TYR A 446 0.63 -1.56 -12.30
C TYR A 446 0.81 -2.90 -11.59
N ASN A 447 2.06 -3.37 -11.46
CA ASN A 447 2.34 -4.70 -10.89
C ASN A 447 2.47 -4.68 -9.36
N ASP A 448 2.82 -3.53 -8.79
CA ASP A 448 3.09 -3.36 -7.37
C ASP A 448 2.24 -2.22 -6.80
N MET A 449 0.99 -2.11 -7.27
CA MET A 449 0.03 -1.15 -6.72
C MET A 449 -0.25 -1.53 -5.25
N GLY A 450 -0.27 -0.55 -4.35
CA GLY A 450 -0.46 -0.79 -2.92
C GLY A 450 0.85 -0.96 -2.13
N TYR A 451 1.94 -1.37 -2.77
CA TYR A 451 3.18 -1.75 -2.10
C TYR A 451 4.23 -0.63 -2.06
N ILE A 452 5.14 -0.70 -1.07
CA ILE A 452 6.32 0.17 -0.98
C ILE A 452 7.19 0.02 -2.25
N ASN A 453 7.28 -1.20 -2.80
CA ASN A 453 8.02 -1.48 -4.04
C ASN A 453 7.47 -0.68 -5.21
N GLY A 454 6.15 -0.60 -5.34
CA GLY A 454 5.49 0.21 -6.37
C GLY A 454 5.80 1.70 -6.27
N ALA A 455 5.92 2.21 -5.04
CA ALA A 455 6.38 3.57 -4.81
C ALA A 455 7.82 3.78 -5.31
N VAL A 456 8.74 2.86 -5.02
CA VAL A 456 10.14 2.91 -5.49
C VAL A 456 10.20 2.85 -7.02
N ILE A 457 9.57 1.84 -7.64
CA ILE A 457 9.52 1.66 -9.10
C ILE A 457 9.01 2.92 -9.80
N SER A 458 7.92 3.47 -9.29
CA SER A 458 7.29 4.66 -9.89
C SER A 458 8.16 5.92 -9.76
N GLY A 459 8.84 6.09 -8.63
CA GLY A 459 9.79 7.17 -8.42
C GLY A 459 11.00 7.09 -9.36
N GLU A 460 11.56 5.90 -9.53
CA GLU A 460 12.65 5.66 -10.50
C GLU A 460 12.22 5.90 -11.95
N ARG A 461 11.01 5.44 -12.30
CA ARG A 461 10.43 5.69 -13.63
C ARG A 461 10.26 7.19 -13.88
N ALA A 462 9.65 7.93 -12.96
CA ALA A 462 9.44 9.37 -13.09
C ALA A 462 10.78 10.13 -13.21
N ALA A 463 11.79 9.75 -12.45
CA ALA A 463 13.13 10.33 -12.57
C ALA A 463 13.74 10.10 -13.97
N ARG A 464 13.61 8.88 -14.51
CA ARG A 464 14.08 8.56 -15.88
C ARG A 464 13.32 9.34 -16.95
N GLU A 465 12.02 9.48 -16.81
CA GLU A 465 11.17 10.26 -17.73
C GLU A 465 11.59 11.74 -17.73
N ILE A 466 11.72 12.38 -16.57
CA ILE A 466 12.16 13.77 -16.42
C ILE A 466 13.56 13.96 -17.04
N ALA A 467 14.49 13.05 -16.76
CA ALA A 467 15.85 13.16 -17.26
C ALA A 467 15.94 13.06 -18.80
N ARG A 468 14.97 12.40 -19.46
CA ARG A 468 14.94 12.21 -20.94
C ARG A 468 14.30 13.37 -21.71
N VAL A 469 13.35 14.08 -21.12
CA VAL A 469 12.56 15.13 -21.82
C VAL A 469 13.38 16.39 -22.15
N GLY A 470 14.62 16.43 -21.90
CA GLY A 470 15.47 17.56 -22.26
C GLY A 470 16.54 17.25 -23.35
N SER A 471 16.46 16.07 -23.97
CA SER A 471 17.41 15.66 -25.03
C SER A 471 16.90 15.99 -26.42
#